data_f12ff3b14d7a690caf4939e0d1915d68
#
_entry.id   f12ff3b14d7a690caf4939e0d1915d68
#
_cell.length_a   1.000
_cell.length_b   1.000
_cell.length_c   1.000
_cell.angle_alpha   90.00
_cell.angle_beta   90.00
_cell.angle_gamma   90.00
#
_symmetry.space_group_name_H-M   'P 1'
#
loop_
_entity.id
_entity.type
_entity.pdbx_description
1 polymer ?
#
loop_
_entity_poly.entity_id
_entity_poly.type
_entity_poly.pdbx_seq_one_letter_code
_entity_poly.pdbx_strand_id
1 'polypeptide(L)'
;MKKKLIAIWIGLIIAIQAMAQERTVENRPYTDLRPFHFGAVVGTHFQDIEFQNVGPVTYTDNDGVEQHSTVTVDQDKYDLGFTVGVLGEFRLNKSFQFRVAPAMYFGTRHLTFHNLTEKDGPEKPTEQRQEMKTAYIASAFDLIFAAERFNNHRPYVMAGITPMMNLSGNTSGFIKLKKSEVFLELGLGCDFYLPYFKLRPELKFMYGITDTFDSNQVKNVRDDSKKPYAMAAKAAHSKIIALTFYFE
;
A
#
# COMPACT_ATOMS: atom_id res chain seq x y z
N MET A 1 -11.95 -24.83 25.66
CA MET A 1 -11.01 -24.31 24.63
C MET A 1 -10.36 -22.98 25.05
N LYS A 2 -11.11 -21.96 25.48
CA LYS A 2 -10.56 -20.62 25.86
C LYS A 2 -9.48 -20.67 26.95
N LYS A 3 -9.62 -21.49 27.99
CA LYS A 3 -8.63 -21.64 29.08
C LYS A 3 -7.29 -22.23 28.58
N LYS A 4 -7.32 -23.15 27.61
CA LYS A 4 -6.09 -23.74 27.02
C LYS A 4 -5.34 -22.72 26.15
N LEU A 5 -6.08 -21.87 25.41
CA LEU A 5 -5.50 -20.78 24.63
C LEU A 5 -4.80 -19.74 25.53
N ILE A 6 -5.44 -19.35 26.62
CA ILE A 6 -4.86 -18.40 27.59
C ILE A 6 -3.58 -18.98 28.21
N ALA A 7 -3.57 -20.27 28.56
CA ALA A 7 -2.37 -20.93 29.10
C ALA A 7 -1.22 -20.98 28.10
N ILE A 8 -1.52 -21.18 26.79
CA ILE A 8 -0.51 -21.13 25.73
C ILE A 8 0.06 -19.71 25.58
N TRP A 9 -0.77 -18.68 25.61
CA TRP A 9 -0.33 -17.28 25.52
C TRP A 9 0.54 -16.88 26.73
N ILE A 10 0.14 -17.28 27.95
CA ILE A 10 0.95 -17.04 29.16
C ILE A 10 2.28 -17.79 29.09
N GLY A 11 2.28 -19.04 28.62
CA GLY A 11 3.52 -19.81 28.41
C GLY A 11 4.45 -19.16 27.38
N LEU A 12 3.90 -18.62 26.31
CA LEU A 12 4.67 -17.91 25.27
C LEU A 12 5.32 -16.63 25.82
N ILE A 13 4.57 -15.86 26.63
CA ILE A 13 5.07 -14.64 27.28
C ILE A 13 6.20 -14.95 28.26
N ILE A 14 6.06 -16.03 29.07
CA ILE A 14 7.09 -16.46 30.01
C ILE A 14 8.35 -16.97 29.28
N ALA A 15 8.18 -17.69 28.18
CA ALA A 15 9.31 -18.17 27.38
C ALA A 15 10.11 -17.01 26.74
N ILE A 16 9.44 -15.94 26.33
CA ILE A 16 10.09 -14.72 25.80
C ILE A 16 10.92 -14.03 26.89
N GLN A 17 10.45 -14.01 28.14
CA GLN A 17 11.19 -13.41 29.26
C GLN A 17 12.39 -14.23 29.67
N ALA A 18 12.34 -15.56 29.60
CA ALA A 18 13.46 -16.44 29.93
C ALA A 18 14.68 -16.26 28.99
N MET A 19 14.46 -15.88 27.74
CA MET A 19 15.53 -15.57 26.79
C MET A 19 16.19 -14.19 27.01
N ALA A 20 15.63 -13.35 27.86
CA ALA A 20 16.10 -11.97 28.06
C ALA A 20 17.26 -11.83 29.06
N GLN A 21 17.73 -12.93 29.67
CA GLN A 21 18.73 -12.87 30.78
C GLN A 21 20.18 -13.09 30.34
N GLU A 22 20.46 -13.48 29.10
CA GLU A 22 21.82 -13.58 28.63
C GLU A 22 22.36 -12.19 28.24
N ARG A 23 23.49 -11.78 28.81
CA ARG A 23 24.26 -10.61 28.38
C ARG A 23 24.79 -10.88 26.99
N THR A 24 24.00 -10.57 25.99
CA THR A 24 24.40 -10.66 24.59
C THR A 24 25.38 -9.53 24.29
N VAL A 25 26.45 -9.83 23.57
CA VAL A 25 27.38 -8.80 23.08
C VAL A 25 26.62 -7.82 22.19
N GLU A 26 26.68 -6.54 22.52
CA GLU A 26 26.07 -5.49 21.70
C GLU A 26 26.82 -5.34 20.39
N ASN A 27 26.16 -5.67 19.30
CA ASN A 27 26.67 -5.42 17.94
C ASN A 27 26.58 -3.93 17.62
N ARG A 28 27.61 -3.36 17.00
CA ARG A 28 27.63 -1.95 16.53
C ARG A 28 27.19 -0.95 17.64
N PRO A 29 27.84 -0.91 18.80
CA PRO A 29 27.35 -0.19 19.99
C PRO A 29 27.15 1.32 19.80
N TYR A 30 27.88 1.95 18.89
CA TYR A 30 27.82 3.40 18.64
C TYR A 30 27.03 3.79 17.39
N THR A 31 26.35 2.85 16.73
CA THR A 31 25.66 3.14 15.46
C THR A 31 24.54 4.15 15.65
N ASP A 32 23.77 4.05 16.74
CA ASP A 32 22.63 4.96 17.00
C ASP A 32 23.08 6.38 17.40
N LEU A 33 24.34 6.60 17.62
CA LEU A 33 24.89 7.94 17.91
C LEU A 33 25.21 8.72 16.65
N ARG A 34 25.27 8.08 15.49
CA ARG A 34 25.55 8.74 14.22
C ARG A 34 24.41 9.67 13.85
N PRO A 35 24.69 10.89 13.38
CA PRO A 35 23.65 11.86 13.02
C PRO A 35 22.89 11.45 11.74
N PHE A 36 23.52 10.68 10.87
CA PHE A 36 22.99 10.26 9.58
C PHE A 36 23.26 8.79 9.30
N HIS A 37 22.24 8.12 8.77
CA HIS A 37 22.29 6.74 8.28
C HIS A 37 21.86 6.70 6.81
N PHE A 38 22.46 5.80 6.08
CA PHE A 38 22.13 5.53 4.69
C PHE A 38 21.98 4.03 4.49
N GLY A 39 21.04 3.63 3.62
CA GLY A 39 20.78 2.23 3.39
C GLY A 39 19.97 1.95 2.14
N ALA A 40 19.66 0.68 1.95
CA ALA A 40 18.78 0.19 0.90
C ALA A 40 17.48 -0.36 1.49
N VAL A 41 16.41 -0.31 0.71
CA VAL A 41 15.12 -0.91 1.06
C VAL A 41 14.68 -1.86 -0.04
N VAL A 42 14.19 -3.02 0.40
CA VAL A 42 13.46 -3.96 -0.45
C VAL A 42 12.22 -4.41 0.29
N GLY A 43 11.18 -4.75 -0.43
CA GLY A 43 9.95 -5.18 0.21
C GLY A 43 8.94 -5.78 -0.75
N THR A 44 7.87 -6.25 -0.16
CA THR A 44 6.69 -6.75 -0.85
C THR A 44 5.47 -6.00 -0.37
N HIS A 45 4.46 -5.88 -1.22
CA HIS A 45 3.24 -5.18 -0.85
C HIS A 45 2.03 -5.74 -1.59
N PHE A 46 0.85 -5.52 -0.99
CA PHE A 46 -0.45 -5.69 -1.62
C PHE A 46 -1.05 -4.32 -1.85
N GLN A 47 -1.59 -4.11 -3.04
CA GLN A 47 -2.30 -2.90 -3.42
C GLN A 47 -3.79 -3.20 -3.50
N ASP A 48 -4.58 -2.36 -2.88
CA ASP A 48 -6.04 -2.35 -2.93
C ASP A 48 -6.54 -0.98 -3.43
N ILE A 49 -7.73 -0.94 -4.00
CA ILE A 49 -8.37 0.29 -4.41
C ILE A 49 -9.87 0.22 -4.09
N GLU A 50 -10.31 1.16 -3.29
CA GLU A 50 -11.70 1.31 -2.89
C GLU A 50 -12.40 2.31 -3.80
N PHE A 51 -13.43 1.86 -4.51
CA PHE A 51 -14.20 2.71 -5.41
C PHE A 51 -15.50 3.20 -4.74
N GLN A 52 -15.84 4.46 -4.99
CA GLN A 52 -17.18 4.98 -4.72
C GLN A 52 -18.04 4.79 -5.95
N ASN A 53 -18.78 3.68 -6.00
CA ASN A 53 -19.70 3.39 -7.10
C ASN A 53 -20.84 4.40 -7.16
N VAL A 54 -21.23 4.81 -8.37
CA VAL A 54 -22.29 5.82 -8.61
C VAL A 54 -23.69 5.21 -8.50
N GLY A 55 -23.85 3.93 -8.87
CA GLY A 55 -25.14 3.26 -9.02
C GLY A 55 -25.72 3.44 -10.42
N PRO A 56 -27.06 3.59 -10.57
CA PRO A 56 -27.68 3.77 -11.89
C PRO A 56 -27.19 5.04 -12.60
N VAL A 57 -26.71 4.90 -13.82
CA VAL A 57 -26.25 6.00 -14.66
C VAL A 57 -27.08 6.05 -15.94
N THR A 58 -27.34 7.27 -16.40
CA THR A 58 -27.96 7.54 -17.72
C THR A 58 -26.89 8.15 -18.60
N TYR A 59 -26.75 7.63 -19.81
CA TYR A 59 -25.84 8.17 -20.84
C TYR A 59 -26.50 8.15 -22.19
N THR A 60 -26.09 9.05 -23.05
CA THR A 60 -26.57 9.11 -24.46
C THR A 60 -25.57 8.35 -25.31
N ASP A 61 -26.07 7.41 -26.11
CA ASP A 61 -25.27 6.71 -27.10
C ASP A 61 -24.96 7.60 -28.33
N ASN A 62 -24.19 7.08 -29.30
CA ASN A 62 -23.83 7.85 -30.53
C ASN A 62 -25.01 8.08 -31.46
N ASP A 63 -26.09 7.32 -31.31
CA ASP A 63 -27.33 7.46 -32.06
C ASP A 63 -28.30 8.47 -31.41
N GLY A 64 -27.92 9.07 -30.28
CA GLY A 64 -28.71 10.06 -29.54
C GLY A 64 -29.80 9.46 -28.65
N VAL A 65 -29.78 8.15 -28.42
CA VAL A 65 -30.75 7.44 -27.54
C VAL A 65 -30.25 7.44 -26.11
N GLU A 66 -31.13 7.74 -25.14
CA GLU A 66 -30.81 7.63 -23.73
C GLU A 66 -30.82 6.16 -23.31
N GLN A 67 -29.68 5.75 -22.72
CA GLN A 67 -29.46 4.42 -22.17
C GLN A 67 -29.30 4.48 -20.65
N HIS A 68 -29.80 3.47 -19.97
CA HIS A 68 -29.68 3.32 -18.53
C HIS A 68 -28.84 2.08 -18.20
N SER A 69 -27.82 2.24 -17.37
CA SER A 69 -27.01 1.10 -16.94
C SER A 69 -26.62 1.25 -15.47
N THR A 70 -26.46 0.13 -14.79
CA THR A 70 -25.93 0.06 -13.43
C THR A 70 -24.71 -0.84 -13.44
N VAL A 71 -23.55 -0.24 -13.29
CA VAL A 71 -22.25 -0.95 -13.25
C VAL A 71 -21.58 -0.66 -11.91
N THR A 72 -21.11 -1.71 -11.26
CA THR A 72 -20.25 -1.62 -10.08
C THR A 72 -18.85 -2.07 -10.43
N VAL A 73 -17.86 -1.45 -9.82
CA VAL A 73 -16.44 -1.82 -9.99
C VAL A 73 -15.83 -2.09 -8.63
N ASP A 74 -15.01 -3.14 -8.57
CA ASP A 74 -14.25 -3.51 -7.37
C ASP A 74 -12.94 -4.21 -7.75
N GLN A 75 -12.04 -4.33 -6.79
CA GLN A 75 -10.83 -5.14 -6.93
C GLN A 75 -11.04 -6.48 -6.25
N ASP A 76 -11.11 -7.57 -7.04
CA ASP A 76 -11.41 -8.91 -6.59
C ASP A 76 -10.17 -9.79 -6.39
N LYS A 77 -9.01 -9.36 -6.89
CA LYS A 77 -7.76 -10.11 -6.80
C LYS A 77 -6.59 -9.22 -6.38
N TYR A 78 -5.80 -9.74 -5.46
CA TYR A 78 -4.61 -9.07 -4.92
C TYR A 78 -3.36 -9.84 -5.34
N ASP A 79 -2.52 -9.19 -6.15
CA ASP A 79 -1.21 -9.73 -6.51
C ASP A 79 -0.13 -9.15 -5.59
N LEU A 80 0.87 -9.97 -5.33
CA LEU A 80 2.04 -9.53 -4.58
C LEU A 80 2.90 -8.62 -5.46
N GLY A 81 3.02 -7.36 -5.05
CA GLY A 81 3.94 -6.40 -5.63
C GLY A 81 5.30 -6.43 -4.94
N PHE A 82 6.27 -5.74 -5.51
CA PHE A 82 7.58 -5.57 -4.90
C PHE A 82 8.01 -4.10 -4.88
N THR A 83 8.86 -3.78 -3.90
CA THR A 83 9.38 -2.44 -3.66
C THR A 83 10.89 -2.50 -3.57
N VAL A 84 11.55 -1.53 -4.18
CA VAL A 84 13.01 -1.36 -4.09
C VAL A 84 13.35 0.13 -4.04
N GLY A 85 14.32 0.49 -3.22
CA GLY A 85 14.72 1.87 -3.05
C GLY A 85 15.93 2.05 -2.17
N VAL A 86 16.14 3.29 -1.75
CA VAL A 86 17.19 3.67 -0.83
C VAL A 86 16.60 4.49 0.31
N LEU A 87 17.34 4.67 1.37
CA LEU A 87 16.91 5.50 2.49
C LEU A 87 18.06 6.40 2.96
N GLY A 88 17.68 7.56 3.46
CA GLY A 88 18.51 8.41 4.29
C GLY A 88 17.74 8.71 5.57
N GLU A 89 18.38 8.54 6.72
CA GLU A 89 17.75 8.75 8.02
C GLU A 89 18.59 9.71 8.85
N PHE A 90 17.92 10.73 9.39
CA PHE A 90 18.51 11.76 10.23
C PHE A 90 18.08 11.54 11.69
N ARG A 91 19.03 11.42 12.58
CA ARG A 91 18.76 11.38 14.00
C ARG A 91 18.40 12.76 14.52
N LEU A 92 17.18 12.94 15.02
CA LEU A 92 16.75 14.18 15.65
C LEU A 92 17.12 14.22 17.14
N ASN A 93 16.86 13.11 17.83
CA ASN A 93 17.28 12.93 19.23
C ASN A 93 17.43 11.43 19.56
N LYS A 94 17.43 11.06 20.85
CA LYS A 94 17.58 9.65 21.28
C LYS A 94 16.45 8.73 20.80
N SER A 95 15.21 9.27 20.69
CA SER A 95 14.03 8.47 20.36
C SER A 95 13.42 8.83 19.00
N PHE A 96 13.69 10.03 18.47
CA PHE A 96 13.11 10.49 17.21
C PHE A 96 14.13 10.50 16.08
N GLN A 97 13.72 9.98 14.93
CA GLN A 97 14.46 9.95 13.68
C GLN A 97 13.56 10.43 12.55
N PHE A 98 14.12 11.09 11.57
CA PHE A 98 13.43 11.50 10.35
C PHE A 98 14.04 10.75 9.18
N ARG A 99 13.19 10.03 8.44
CA ARG A 99 13.61 9.22 7.29
C ARG A 99 13.07 9.81 6.00
N VAL A 100 13.91 9.80 4.98
CA VAL A 100 13.53 10.03 3.58
C VAL A 100 13.88 8.77 2.81
N ALA A 101 12.88 8.11 2.21
CA ALA A 101 13.08 6.85 1.53
C ALA A 101 12.47 6.87 0.11
N PRO A 102 13.24 7.35 -0.90
CA PRO A 102 12.82 7.21 -2.28
C PRO A 102 12.84 5.75 -2.71
N ALA A 103 11.73 5.30 -3.31
CA ALA A 103 11.53 3.92 -3.71
C ALA A 103 10.64 3.79 -4.95
N MET A 104 10.74 2.67 -5.62
CA MET A 104 9.84 2.26 -6.69
C MET A 104 8.96 1.10 -6.22
N TYR A 105 7.69 1.18 -6.57
CA TYR A 105 6.67 0.17 -6.26
C TYR A 105 6.16 -0.42 -7.56
N PHE A 106 6.22 -1.73 -7.71
CA PHE A 106 5.75 -2.45 -8.90
C PHE A 106 4.70 -3.45 -8.50
N GLY A 107 3.56 -3.43 -9.18
CA GLY A 107 2.46 -4.33 -8.89
C GLY A 107 1.47 -4.43 -10.03
N THR A 108 0.41 -5.20 -9.80
CA THR A 108 -0.72 -5.35 -10.71
C THR A 108 -2.00 -5.24 -9.91
N ARG A 109 -3.01 -4.57 -10.47
CA ARG A 109 -4.36 -4.48 -9.93
C ARG A 109 -5.32 -5.15 -10.90
N HIS A 110 -6.26 -5.91 -10.38
CA HIS A 110 -7.31 -6.56 -11.15
C HIS A 110 -8.65 -5.95 -10.78
N LEU A 111 -9.24 -5.21 -11.72
CA LEU A 111 -10.56 -4.61 -11.55
C LEU A 111 -11.59 -5.48 -12.22
N THR A 112 -12.66 -5.77 -11.51
CA THR A 112 -13.83 -6.49 -12.03
C THR A 112 -15.03 -5.55 -12.02
N PHE A 113 -15.68 -5.46 -13.17
CA PHE A 113 -16.88 -4.68 -13.39
C PHE A 113 -18.05 -5.61 -13.49
N HIS A 114 -19.09 -5.36 -12.72
CA HIS A 114 -20.34 -6.10 -12.75
C HIS A 114 -21.43 -5.20 -13.35
N ASN A 115 -21.89 -5.51 -14.57
CA ASN A 115 -23.03 -4.84 -15.16
C ASN A 115 -24.30 -5.51 -14.70
N LEU A 116 -25.06 -4.81 -13.87
CA LEU A 116 -26.30 -5.33 -13.26
C LEU A 116 -27.52 -5.17 -14.19
N THR A 117 -27.40 -4.40 -15.28
CA THR A 117 -28.46 -4.16 -16.25
C THR A 117 -28.45 -5.22 -17.35
N GLU A 118 -27.28 -5.54 -17.88
CA GLU A 118 -27.08 -6.60 -18.86
C GLU A 118 -26.79 -7.92 -18.12
N LYS A 119 -27.46 -9.00 -18.54
CA LYS A 119 -27.27 -10.33 -17.95
C LYS A 119 -26.73 -11.30 -18.96
N ASP A 120 -25.64 -11.97 -18.60
CA ASP A 120 -25.09 -13.11 -19.33
C ASP A 120 -25.90 -14.38 -18.99
N GLY A 121 -27.09 -14.52 -19.60
CA GLY A 121 -28.03 -15.58 -19.28
C GLY A 121 -29.02 -15.20 -18.17
N PRO A 122 -29.91 -16.12 -17.72
CA PRO A 122 -31.07 -15.76 -16.96
C PRO A 122 -30.83 -15.17 -15.56
N GLU A 123 -29.62 -15.23 -15.00
CA GLU A 123 -29.41 -14.75 -13.62
C GLU A 123 -28.00 -14.17 -13.31
N LYS A 124 -27.04 -14.12 -14.27
CA LYS A 124 -25.69 -13.62 -13.99
C LYS A 124 -25.46 -12.24 -14.59
N PRO A 125 -24.94 -11.26 -13.82
CA PRO A 125 -24.49 -9.99 -14.39
C PRO A 125 -23.32 -10.21 -15.34
N THR A 126 -23.24 -9.42 -16.41
CA THR A 126 -22.11 -9.44 -17.35
C THR A 126 -20.88 -8.90 -16.63
N GLU A 127 -19.82 -9.71 -16.58
CA GLU A 127 -18.55 -9.34 -15.96
C GLU A 127 -17.55 -8.90 -17.01
N GLN A 128 -16.91 -7.76 -16.75
CA GLN A 128 -15.75 -7.28 -17.52
C GLN A 128 -14.55 -7.13 -16.58
N ARG A 129 -13.36 -7.45 -17.08
CA ARG A 129 -12.13 -7.38 -16.28
C ARG A 129 -11.12 -6.45 -16.91
N GLN A 130 -10.45 -5.69 -16.07
CA GLN A 130 -9.35 -4.84 -16.46
C GLN A 130 -8.14 -5.10 -15.59
N GLU A 131 -7.04 -5.50 -16.22
CA GLU A 131 -5.74 -5.63 -15.56
C GLU A 131 -4.97 -4.31 -15.70
N MET A 132 -4.45 -3.80 -14.58
CA MET A 132 -3.68 -2.56 -14.54
C MET A 132 -2.31 -2.82 -13.92
N LYS A 133 -1.27 -2.85 -14.75
CA LYS A 133 0.11 -2.85 -14.26
C LYS A 133 0.43 -1.50 -13.68
N THR A 134 1.01 -1.48 -12.49
CA THR A 134 1.36 -0.28 -11.76
C THR A 134 2.86 -0.20 -11.54
N ALA A 135 3.42 0.96 -11.83
CA ALA A 135 4.79 1.31 -11.47
C ALA A 135 4.77 2.72 -10.89
N TYR A 136 5.05 2.84 -9.61
CA TYR A 136 5.11 4.13 -8.91
C TYR A 136 6.54 4.46 -8.56
N ILE A 137 6.90 5.74 -8.72
CA ILE A 137 8.02 6.35 -8.03
C ILE A 137 7.46 7.09 -6.82
N ALA A 138 8.04 6.85 -5.67
CA ALA A 138 7.57 7.36 -4.39
C ALA A 138 8.73 7.92 -3.57
N SER A 139 8.45 8.81 -2.64
CA SER A 139 9.41 9.21 -1.63
C SER A 139 8.68 9.29 -0.28
N ALA A 140 9.00 8.37 0.62
CA ALA A 140 8.46 8.38 1.97
C ALA A 140 9.18 9.46 2.83
N PHE A 141 8.41 10.17 3.63
CA PHE A 141 8.88 11.14 4.63
C PHE A 141 8.30 10.73 5.97
N ASP A 142 9.11 10.05 6.77
CA ASP A 142 8.69 9.35 7.98
C ASP A 142 9.28 10.00 9.23
N LEU A 143 8.45 10.17 10.23
CA LEU A 143 8.87 10.41 11.60
C LEU A 143 8.83 9.09 12.37
N ILE A 144 9.96 8.65 12.85
CA ILE A 144 10.13 7.40 13.58
C ILE A 144 10.29 7.71 15.05
N PHE A 145 9.50 7.03 15.89
CA PHE A 145 9.67 7.00 17.33
C PHE A 145 10.17 5.63 17.75
N ALA A 146 11.43 5.56 18.12
CA ALA A 146 12.11 4.33 18.52
C ALA A 146 12.29 4.26 20.04
N ALA A 147 12.02 3.09 20.61
CA ALA A 147 12.31 2.80 22.00
C ALA A 147 13.81 2.82 22.28
N GLU A 148 14.20 2.70 23.54
CA GLU A 148 15.58 2.44 23.89
C GLU A 148 16.01 1.05 23.37
N ARG A 149 17.25 0.95 22.95
CA ARG A 149 17.82 -0.31 22.49
C ARG A 149 17.92 -1.29 23.65
N PHE A 150 17.41 -2.48 23.42
CA PHE A 150 17.56 -3.60 24.34
C PHE A 150 18.40 -4.69 23.66
N ASN A 151 19.63 -4.90 24.14
CA ASN A 151 20.61 -5.78 23.51
C ASN A 151 20.80 -5.44 22.02
N ASN A 152 20.38 -6.33 21.10
CA ASN A 152 20.49 -6.16 19.67
C ASN A 152 19.14 -5.89 18.98
N HIS A 153 18.14 -5.40 19.72
CA HIS A 153 16.81 -5.11 19.22
C HIS A 153 16.37 -3.71 19.64
N ARG A 154 15.68 -3.01 18.75
CA ARG A 154 15.11 -1.69 19.01
C ARG A 154 13.78 -1.56 18.28
N PRO A 155 12.64 -1.81 18.96
CA PRO A 155 11.33 -1.64 18.37
C PRO A 155 11.03 -0.14 18.14
N TYR A 156 10.24 0.15 17.10
CA TYR A 156 9.82 1.51 16.79
C TYR A 156 8.44 1.51 16.14
N VAL A 157 7.82 2.67 16.19
CA VAL A 157 6.64 3.02 15.42
C VAL A 157 6.98 4.17 14.50
N MET A 158 6.30 4.26 13.37
CA MET A 158 6.51 5.35 12.44
C MET A 158 5.18 5.88 11.93
N ALA A 159 5.18 7.16 11.58
CA ALA A 159 4.10 7.82 10.86
C ALA A 159 4.71 8.74 9.81
N GLY A 160 4.10 8.83 8.64
CA GLY A 160 4.65 9.62 7.56
C GLY A 160 3.67 9.92 6.44
N ILE A 161 4.18 10.59 5.44
CA ILE A 161 3.49 10.87 4.18
C ILE A 161 4.35 10.41 3.01
N THR A 162 3.69 9.81 2.01
CA THR A 162 4.38 9.31 0.82
C THR A 162 3.69 9.84 -0.43
N PRO A 163 4.19 10.93 -1.03
CA PRO A 163 3.82 11.28 -2.39
C PRO A 163 4.32 10.20 -3.36
N MET A 164 3.41 9.77 -4.25
CA MET A 164 3.68 8.78 -5.28
C MET A 164 3.29 9.32 -6.65
N MET A 165 4.06 8.97 -7.65
CA MET A 165 3.76 9.26 -9.06
C MET A 165 3.68 7.96 -9.84
N ASN A 166 2.54 7.74 -10.49
CA ASN A 166 2.32 6.60 -11.36
C ASN A 166 3.03 6.83 -12.71
N LEU A 167 3.96 5.96 -13.04
CA LEU A 167 4.69 5.97 -14.31
C LEU A 167 4.02 5.08 -15.37
N SER A 168 3.07 4.24 -14.97
CA SER A 168 2.37 3.35 -15.90
C SER A 168 1.35 4.15 -16.73
N GLY A 169 1.55 4.18 -18.02
CA GLY A 169 0.58 4.73 -18.96
C GLY A 169 -0.50 3.68 -19.27
N ASN A 170 -1.67 3.78 -18.66
CA ASN A 170 -2.80 2.94 -19.05
C ASN A 170 -3.75 3.73 -19.94
N THR A 171 -3.66 3.52 -21.25
CA THR A 171 -4.41 4.28 -22.26
C THR A 171 -5.65 3.54 -22.80
N SER A 172 -5.82 2.24 -22.52
CA SER A 172 -6.82 1.40 -23.18
C SER A 172 -7.86 0.76 -22.25
N GLY A 173 -7.91 1.12 -20.95
CA GLY A 173 -8.86 0.56 -19.98
C GLY A 173 -10.19 1.32 -19.89
N PHE A 174 -11.16 0.74 -19.18
CA PHE A 174 -12.43 1.38 -18.84
C PHE A 174 -12.21 2.56 -17.87
N ILE A 175 -11.37 2.34 -16.85
CA ILE A 175 -11.02 3.34 -15.82
C ILE A 175 -9.54 3.71 -15.94
N LYS A 176 -9.26 4.99 -15.70
CA LYS A 176 -7.92 5.54 -15.61
C LYS A 176 -7.71 6.16 -14.24
N LEU A 177 -6.51 5.97 -13.70
CA LEU A 177 -6.10 6.59 -12.45
C LEU A 177 -5.27 7.85 -12.70
N LYS A 178 -5.36 8.81 -11.80
CA LYS A 178 -4.50 10.00 -11.79
C LYS A 178 -3.04 9.61 -11.67
N LYS A 179 -2.16 10.45 -12.18
CA LYS A 179 -0.71 10.21 -12.16
C LYS A 179 -0.09 10.39 -10.78
N SER A 180 -0.65 11.24 -9.93
CA SER A 180 -0.09 11.55 -8.62
C SER A 180 -1.07 11.23 -7.51
N GLU A 181 -0.58 10.61 -6.46
CA GLU A 181 -1.29 10.27 -5.25
C GLU A 181 -0.45 10.65 -4.03
N VAL A 182 -1.10 10.96 -2.92
CA VAL A 182 -0.44 11.17 -1.63
C VAL A 182 -1.01 10.19 -0.62
N PHE A 183 -0.13 9.43 0.01
CA PHE A 183 -0.49 8.48 1.04
C PHE A 183 -0.11 9.01 2.42
N LEU A 184 -0.99 8.78 3.39
CA LEU A 184 -0.66 8.79 4.81
C LEU A 184 -0.22 7.38 5.19
N GLU A 185 0.88 7.25 5.91
CA GLU A 185 1.38 5.95 6.32
C GLU A 185 1.63 5.84 7.82
N LEU A 186 1.38 4.65 8.33
CA LEU A 186 1.68 4.23 9.69
C LEU A 186 2.40 2.90 9.63
N GLY A 187 3.38 2.70 10.50
CA GLY A 187 4.13 1.46 10.50
C GLY A 187 4.67 1.07 11.87
N LEU A 188 4.99 -0.21 11.95
CA LEU A 188 5.62 -0.85 13.09
C LEU A 188 6.86 -1.58 12.61
N GLY A 189 7.97 -1.41 13.28
CA GLY A 189 9.21 -2.08 12.92
C GLY A 189 10.08 -2.39 14.13
N CYS A 190 11.15 -3.11 13.85
CA CYS A 190 12.17 -3.40 14.84
C CYS A 190 13.56 -3.37 14.20
N ASP A 191 14.48 -2.64 14.77
CA ASP A 191 15.88 -2.68 14.39
C ASP A 191 16.53 -3.93 14.97
N PHE A 192 17.16 -4.73 14.12
CA PHE A 192 18.01 -5.85 14.50
C PHE A 192 19.47 -5.51 14.19
N TYR A 193 20.27 -5.39 15.24
CA TYR A 193 21.70 -5.07 15.08
C TYR A 193 22.49 -6.36 14.87
N LEU A 194 22.82 -6.62 13.60
CA LEU A 194 23.68 -7.72 13.22
C LEU A 194 25.15 -7.27 13.26
N PRO A 195 26.13 -8.20 13.27
CA PRO A 195 27.54 -7.82 13.36
C PRO A 195 28.00 -6.84 12.28
N TYR A 196 27.47 -6.95 11.06
CA TYR A 196 27.92 -6.19 9.90
C TYR A 196 26.95 -5.11 9.44
N PHE A 197 25.65 -5.27 9.67
CA PHE A 197 24.63 -4.34 9.22
C PHE A 197 23.45 -4.32 10.20
N LYS A 198 22.60 -3.31 10.08
CA LYS A 198 21.33 -3.22 10.80
C LYS A 198 20.22 -3.62 9.85
N LEU A 199 19.45 -4.62 10.23
CA LEU A 199 18.26 -5.08 9.51
C LEU A 199 17.02 -4.52 10.19
N ARG A 200 16.10 -3.94 9.41
CA ARG A 200 14.86 -3.34 9.92
C ARG A 200 13.64 -3.87 9.16
N PRO A 201 13.05 -4.99 9.56
CA PRO A 201 11.72 -5.36 9.09
C PRO A 201 10.68 -4.36 9.60
N GLU A 202 9.81 -3.93 8.70
CA GLU A 202 8.79 -2.93 8.96
C GLU A 202 7.49 -3.29 8.22
N LEU A 203 6.39 -3.33 8.96
CA LEU A 203 5.05 -3.49 8.42
C LEU A 203 4.41 -2.11 8.31
N LYS A 204 4.02 -1.72 7.09
CA LYS A 204 3.41 -0.43 6.76
C LYS A 204 1.96 -0.59 6.32
N PHE A 205 1.13 0.34 6.76
CA PHE A 205 -0.23 0.56 6.29
C PHE A 205 -0.29 1.94 5.67
N MET A 206 -0.67 2.02 4.40
CA MET A 206 -0.68 3.26 3.63
C MET A 206 -2.08 3.47 3.08
N TYR A 207 -2.63 4.67 3.30
CA TYR A 207 -3.94 5.09 2.83
C TYR A 207 -3.82 6.32 1.94
N GLY A 208 -4.31 6.23 0.70
CA GLY A 208 -4.35 7.35 -0.25
C GLY A 208 -5.37 8.39 0.19
N ILE A 209 -4.88 9.56 0.61
CA ILE A 209 -5.74 10.68 1.04
C ILE A 209 -6.26 11.51 -0.12
N THR A 210 -5.68 11.35 -1.31
CA THR A 210 -6.12 12.00 -2.54
C THR A 210 -7.00 11.06 -3.36
N ASP A 211 -8.04 11.60 -3.99
CA ASP A 211 -8.83 10.86 -4.97
C ASP A 211 -7.97 10.51 -6.18
N THR A 212 -7.86 9.22 -6.47
CA THR A 212 -7.04 8.69 -7.58
C THR A 212 -7.82 8.46 -8.87
N PHE A 213 -9.14 8.63 -8.88
CA PHE A 213 -9.98 8.45 -10.06
C PHE A 213 -9.85 9.62 -11.04
N ASP A 214 -9.58 9.35 -12.32
CA ASP A 214 -9.53 10.37 -13.36
C ASP A 214 -10.89 10.49 -14.09
N SER A 215 -11.73 11.39 -13.60
CA SER A 215 -13.06 11.66 -14.17
C SER A 215 -13.02 12.21 -15.60
N ASN A 216 -11.89 12.74 -16.09
CA ASN A 216 -11.78 13.24 -17.46
C ASN A 216 -11.79 12.10 -18.49
N GLN A 217 -11.47 10.87 -18.06
CA GLN A 217 -11.55 9.69 -18.92
C GLN A 217 -12.96 9.51 -19.51
N VAL A 218 -14.01 9.71 -18.70
CA VAL A 218 -15.42 9.56 -19.11
C VAL A 218 -15.73 10.40 -20.38
N LYS A 219 -15.17 11.61 -20.45
CA LYS A 219 -15.39 12.53 -21.60
C LYS A 219 -14.66 12.08 -22.87
N ASN A 220 -13.66 11.24 -22.76
CA ASN A 220 -12.79 10.80 -23.85
C ASN A 220 -13.16 9.42 -24.40
N VAL A 221 -14.11 8.72 -23.78
CA VAL A 221 -14.60 7.41 -24.23
C VAL A 221 -15.51 7.61 -25.44
N ARG A 222 -15.04 7.19 -26.61
CA ARG A 222 -15.81 7.26 -27.89
C ARG A 222 -16.67 6.01 -28.14
N ASP A 223 -16.40 4.94 -27.45
CA ASP A 223 -17.05 3.65 -27.60
C ASP A 223 -18.21 3.56 -26.62
N ASP A 224 -19.46 3.49 -27.13
CA ASP A 224 -20.68 3.45 -26.33
C ASP A 224 -20.70 2.26 -25.37
N SER A 225 -20.18 1.13 -25.80
CA SER A 225 -20.10 -0.07 -24.97
C SER A 225 -19.26 0.10 -23.72
N LYS A 226 -18.32 1.06 -23.72
CA LYS A 226 -17.42 1.36 -22.61
C LYS A 226 -17.89 2.51 -21.71
N LYS A 227 -18.82 3.34 -22.18
CA LYS A 227 -19.33 4.49 -21.41
C LYS A 227 -19.85 4.11 -20.02
N PRO A 228 -20.72 3.09 -19.86
CA PRO A 228 -21.26 2.73 -18.54
C PRO A 228 -20.17 2.27 -17.57
N TYR A 229 -19.14 1.57 -18.05
CA TYR A 229 -18.02 1.11 -17.23
C TYR A 229 -17.13 2.28 -16.77
N ALA A 230 -16.90 3.25 -17.66
CA ALA A 230 -16.13 4.45 -17.31
C ALA A 230 -16.86 5.35 -16.30
N MET A 231 -18.20 5.29 -16.26
CA MET A 231 -19.05 6.05 -15.35
C MET A 231 -19.39 5.29 -14.06
N ALA A 232 -18.91 4.06 -13.88
CA ALA A 232 -19.25 3.21 -12.74
C ALA A 232 -18.83 3.79 -11.38
N ALA A 233 -17.76 4.58 -11.33
CA ALA A 233 -17.25 5.19 -10.10
C ALA A 233 -17.10 6.71 -10.23
N LYS A 234 -17.21 7.42 -9.11
CA LYS A 234 -16.97 8.87 -9.02
C LYS A 234 -15.69 9.25 -8.31
N ALA A 235 -15.17 8.40 -7.45
CA ALA A 235 -13.93 8.57 -6.71
C ALA A 235 -13.31 7.22 -6.38
N ALA A 236 -12.01 7.20 -6.13
CA ALA A 236 -11.30 6.02 -5.69
C ALA A 236 -10.15 6.37 -4.75
N HIS A 237 -9.92 5.54 -3.75
CA HIS A 237 -8.82 5.66 -2.80
C HIS A 237 -7.97 4.40 -2.78
N SER A 238 -6.67 4.56 -2.95
CA SER A 238 -5.73 3.44 -2.90
C SER A 238 -5.36 3.10 -1.47
N LYS A 239 -5.18 1.81 -1.20
CA LYS A 239 -4.66 1.27 0.06
C LYS A 239 -3.49 0.37 -0.25
N ILE A 240 -2.44 0.41 0.57
CA ILE A 240 -1.27 -0.46 0.42
C ILE A 240 -0.90 -1.02 1.79
N ILE A 241 -0.66 -2.32 1.83
CA ILE A 241 -0.04 -3.00 2.98
C ILE A 241 1.30 -3.50 2.50
N ALA A 242 2.39 -3.05 3.13
CA ALA A 242 3.74 -3.37 2.72
C ALA A 242 4.55 -3.97 3.87
N LEU A 243 5.30 -5.02 3.55
CA LEU A 243 6.36 -5.56 4.40
C LEU A 243 7.69 -5.18 3.77
N THR A 244 8.43 -4.32 4.43
CA THR A 244 9.70 -3.77 3.93
C THR A 244 10.86 -4.18 4.84
N PHE A 245 12.01 -4.34 4.24
CA PHE A 245 13.28 -4.65 4.91
C PHE A 245 14.28 -3.56 4.55
N TYR A 246 14.76 -2.84 5.56
CA TYR A 246 15.80 -1.84 5.39
C TYR A 246 17.14 -2.42 5.86
N PHE A 247 18.18 -2.09 5.11
CA PHE A 247 19.56 -2.54 5.34
C PHE A 247 20.46 -1.30 5.48
N GLU A 248 21.06 -1.12 6.67
CA GLU A 248 21.94 0.00 7.01
C GLU A 248 23.35 -0.43 7.45
#